data_48994e1ae5f8d618dfcd294de37d4393
#
_entry.id   48994e1ae5f8d618dfcd294de37d4393
#
_cell.length_a   1.000
_cell.length_b   1.000
_cell.length_c   1.000
_cell.angle_alpha   90.00
_cell.angle_beta   90.00
_cell.angle_gamma   90.00
#
_symmetry.space_group_name_H-M   'P 1'
#
loop_
_entity.id
_entity.type
_entity.pdbx_description
1 polymer ?
#
loop_
_entity_poly.entity_id
_entity_poly.type
_entity_poly.pdbx_seq_one_letter_code
_entity_poly.pdbx_strand_id
1 'polypeptide(L)'
;MLYDKDRIAVAISGGKDSSVLLHILHQIENGYPDSEVIPVTIDEGIQGYRNKALESAHELCRFLDLKLEVLSFKSLFGYSLDEIVQRRTDDSFGACSYCGVFRRRALNTIAQNLEADVIATGHNLDDEIQTVLMNILRGDSGRIARTNVPRDEAVEGFVPRIKPLIEITERDVVAYAHFLELPYHDVPCPYAEEAYRNDVRAFLNDMEYRRPGTLLATLRSSEAMTKAFRQSPTKWEFTRCEKCNAPSPSKLCKACELLESIGS
;
A
#
# COMPACT_ATOMS: atom_id res chain seq x y z
N MET A 1 0.47 5.28 16.47
CA MET A 1 0.72 5.33 15.01
C MET A 1 1.18 6.71 14.57
N LEU A 2 0.45 7.76 14.89
CA LEU A 2 0.81 9.14 14.59
C LEU A 2 1.34 9.82 15.83
N TYR A 3 2.25 10.77 15.65
CA TYR A 3 2.79 11.61 16.71
C TYR A 3 2.49 13.06 16.41
N ASP A 4 2.51 13.88 17.43
CA ASP A 4 2.40 15.32 17.27
C ASP A 4 3.50 15.86 16.32
N LYS A 5 3.15 16.78 15.43
CA LYS A 5 4.03 17.37 14.40
C LYS A 5 4.47 16.46 13.26
N ASP A 6 3.81 15.31 13.07
CA ASP A 6 4.11 14.44 11.93
C ASP A 6 3.76 15.11 10.59
N ARG A 7 4.67 14.95 9.62
CA ARG A 7 4.39 15.13 8.19
C ARG A 7 3.92 13.79 7.63
N ILE A 8 2.64 13.69 7.30
CA ILE A 8 1.96 12.44 6.97
C ILE A 8 1.73 12.35 5.46
N ALA A 9 2.51 11.54 4.75
CA ALA A 9 2.24 11.24 3.34
C ALA A 9 1.06 10.25 3.24
N VAL A 10 -0.11 10.71 2.80
CA VAL A 10 -1.31 9.87 2.66
C VAL A 10 -1.39 9.33 1.23
N ALA A 11 -1.25 8.03 1.07
CA ALA A 11 -1.23 7.38 -0.24
C ALA A 11 -2.64 7.27 -0.83
N ILE A 12 -2.92 8.04 -1.87
CA ILE A 12 -4.21 8.10 -2.55
C ILE A 12 -4.16 7.31 -3.86
N SER A 13 -4.93 6.23 -3.93
CA SER A 13 -5.07 5.42 -5.15
C SER A 13 -6.14 5.96 -6.10
N GLY A 14 -7.06 6.78 -5.60
CA GLY A 14 -8.30 7.19 -6.25
C GLY A 14 -9.49 6.29 -5.91
N GLY A 15 -9.29 5.18 -5.19
CA GLY A 15 -10.35 4.28 -4.72
C GLY A 15 -10.90 4.68 -3.34
N LYS A 16 -12.06 4.12 -2.99
CA LYS A 16 -12.83 4.42 -1.78
C LYS A 16 -12.02 4.41 -0.48
N ASP A 17 -11.19 3.38 -0.27
CA ASP A 17 -10.45 3.20 0.98
C ASP A 17 -9.44 4.32 1.22
N SER A 18 -8.74 4.73 0.16
CA SER A 18 -7.80 5.85 0.24
C SER A 18 -8.51 7.20 0.38
N SER A 19 -9.72 7.35 -0.20
CA SER A 19 -10.52 8.57 -0.06
C SER A 19 -11.02 8.72 1.37
N VAL A 20 -11.53 7.65 1.98
CA VAL A 20 -11.94 7.62 3.39
C VAL A 20 -10.77 7.90 4.31
N LEU A 21 -9.61 7.27 4.06
CA LEU A 21 -8.40 7.51 4.85
C LEU A 21 -7.99 8.99 4.83
N LEU A 22 -7.92 9.61 3.64
CA LEU A 22 -7.53 11.01 3.53
C LEU A 22 -8.52 11.92 4.26
N HIS A 23 -9.82 11.70 4.06
CA HIS A 23 -10.86 12.50 4.72
C HIS A 23 -10.76 12.41 6.23
N ILE A 24 -10.62 11.20 6.80
CA ILE A 24 -10.53 10.99 8.25
C ILE A 24 -9.25 11.64 8.81
N LEU A 25 -8.10 11.42 8.17
CA LEU A 25 -6.84 12.00 8.64
C LEU A 25 -6.86 13.53 8.55
N HIS A 26 -7.40 14.10 7.48
CA HIS A 26 -7.57 15.55 7.37
C HIS A 26 -8.45 16.11 8.48
N GLN A 27 -9.56 15.44 8.83
CA GLN A 27 -10.43 15.87 9.94
C GLN A 27 -9.73 15.80 11.31
N ILE A 28 -8.97 14.75 11.55
CA ILE A 28 -8.25 14.55 12.82
C ILE A 28 -7.12 15.58 12.95
N GLU A 29 -6.27 15.68 11.92
CA GLU A 29 -5.06 16.50 11.95
C GLU A 29 -5.35 18.00 11.94
N ASN A 30 -6.53 18.44 11.51
CA ASN A 30 -6.99 19.82 11.70
C ASN A 30 -7.03 20.26 13.17
N GLY A 31 -7.07 19.31 14.11
CA GLY A 31 -6.93 19.54 15.55
C GLY A 31 -5.48 19.66 16.04
N TYR A 32 -4.49 19.39 15.17
CA TYR A 32 -3.06 19.39 15.49
C TYR A 32 -2.31 20.36 14.56
N PRO A 33 -2.18 21.63 14.93
CA PRO A 33 -1.71 22.69 14.01
C PRO A 33 -0.25 22.54 13.54
N ASP A 34 0.53 21.71 14.22
CA ASP A 34 1.93 21.45 13.85
C ASP A 34 2.09 20.20 12.95
N SER A 35 1.01 19.42 12.75
CA SER A 35 1.00 18.27 11.86
C SER A 35 0.60 18.65 10.43
N GLU A 36 1.10 17.92 9.44
CA GLU A 36 0.79 18.18 8.03
C GLU A 36 0.32 16.91 7.31
N VAL A 37 -0.85 16.98 6.67
CA VAL A 37 -1.38 15.92 5.81
C VAL A 37 -1.06 16.23 4.35
N ILE A 38 -0.25 15.38 3.70
CA ILE A 38 0.21 15.55 2.33
C ILE A 38 -0.35 14.39 1.47
N PRO A 39 -1.38 14.62 0.65
CA PRO A 39 -1.88 13.60 -0.27
C PRO A 39 -0.82 13.30 -1.33
N VAL A 40 -0.49 12.02 -1.50
CA VAL A 40 0.46 11.55 -2.52
C VAL A 40 -0.18 10.46 -3.37
N THR A 41 0.06 10.48 -4.67
CA THR A 41 -0.41 9.43 -5.57
C THR A 41 0.67 8.98 -6.52
N ILE A 42 0.61 7.70 -6.90
CA ILE A 42 1.54 7.12 -7.87
C ILE A 42 0.77 6.87 -9.16
N ASP A 43 1.25 7.44 -10.25
CA ASP A 43 0.74 7.15 -11.57
C ASP A 43 1.51 5.98 -12.18
N GLU A 44 0.87 4.82 -12.24
CA GLU A 44 1.44 3.60 -12.81
C GLU A 44 1.42 3.59 -14.33
N GLY A 45 0.65 4.48 -14.96
CA GLY A 45 0.51 4.55 -16.42
C GLY A 45 -0.28 3.39 -17.00
N ILE A 46 -1.37 2.97 -16.34
CA ILE A 46 -2.31 1.95 -16.83
C ILE A 46 -3.35 2.67 -17.70
N GLN A 47 -3.31 2.41 -18.99
CA GLN A 47 -4.17 3.08 -19.97
C GLN A 47 -5.66 2.78 -19.73
N GLY A 48 -6.51 3.80 -19.84
CA GLY A 48 -7.96 3.67 -19.66
C GLY A 48 -8.45 3.54 -18.22
N TYR A 49 -7.55 3.25 -17.29
CA TYR A 49 -7.85 3.08 -15.86
C TYR A 49 -7.29 4.23 -15.00
N ARG A 50 -5.96 4.44 -15.10
CA ARG A 50 -5.27 5.31 -14.14
C ARG A 50 -5.69 6.79 -14.25
N ASN A 51 -5.97 7.26 -15.43
CA ASN A 51 -6.42 8.65 -15.64
C ASN A 51 -7.69 8.97 -14.83
N LYS A 52 -8.69 8.08 -14.87
CA LYS A 52 -9.94 8.25 -14.09
C LYS A 52 -9.71 8.20 -12.58
N ALA A 53 -8.85 7.31 -12.12
CA ALA A 53 -8.48 7.24 -10.71
C ALA A 53 -7.72 8.49 -10.25
N LEU A 54 -6.88 9.08 -11.10
CA LEU A 54 -6.21 10.36 -10.85
C LEU A 54 -7.20 11.53 -10.82
N GLU A 55 -8.17 11.57 -11.72
CA GLU A 55 -9.25 12.57 -11.72
C GLU A 55 -10.00 12.57 -10.39
N SER A 56 -10.42 11.38 -9.90
CA SER A 56 -11.08 11.24 -8.60
C SER A 56 -10.17 11.65 -7.43
N ALA A 57 -8.87 11.33 -7.48
CA ALA A 57 -7.92 11.78 -6.47
C ALA A 57 -7.77 13.30 -6.44
N HIS A 58 -7.71 13.95 -7.61
CA HIS A 58 -7.68 15.42 -7.72
C HIS A 58 -8.99 16.04 -7.23
N GLU A 59 -10.13 15.44 -7.53
CA GLU A 59 -11.44 15.91 -7.06
C GLU A 59 -11.55 15.86 -5.55
N LEU A 60 -11.13 14.75 -4.93
CA LEU A 60 -11.08 14.61 -3.48
C LEU A 60 -10.16 15.66 -2.85
N CYS A 61 -8.96 15.87 -3.39
CA CYS A 61 -8.04 16.87 -2.85
C CYS A 61 -8.59 18.30 -2.98
N ARG A 62 -9.29 18.63 -4.09
CA ARG A 62 -10.00 19.90 -4.23
C ARG A 62 -11.14 20.04 -3.22
N PHE A 63 -11.89 18.96 -2.96
CA PHE A 63 -12.95 18.93 -1.97
C PHE A 63 -12.43 19.23 -0.55
N LEU A 64 -11.21 18.79 -0.24
CA LEU A 64 -10.55 18.99 1.06
C LEU A 64 -9.61 20.22 1.12
N ASP A 65 -9.50 21.00 0.05
CA ASP A 65 -8.56 22.12 -0.09
C ASP A 65 -7.09 21.70 0.14
N LEU A 66 -6.72 20.53 -0.40
CA LEU A 66 -5.38 19.95 -0.30
C LEU A 66 -4.71 19.89 -1.68
N LYS A 67 -3.38 20.01 -1.71
CA LYS A 67 -2.57 19.85 -2.91
C LYS A 67 -2.16 18.39 -3.09
N LEU A 68 -2.48 17.75 -4.22
CA LEU A 68 -2.06 16.40 -4.55
C LEU A 68 -0.66 16.38 -5.14
N GLU A 69 0.26 15.62 -4.53
CA GLU A 69 1.58 15.36 -5.07
C GLU A 69 1.56 14.05 -5.88
N VAL A 70 2.10 14.11 -7.11
CA VAL A 70 2.05 13.00 -8.08
C VAL A 70 3.45 12.56 -8.48
N LEU A 71 3.71 11.25 -8.43
CA LEU A 71 4.94 10.65 -8.97
C LEU A 71 4.57 9.52 -9.92
N SER A 72 5.10 9.54 -11.16
CA SER A 72 4.79 8.50 -12.14
C SER A 72 5.85 7.40 -12.20
N PHE A 73 5.45 6.19 -12.58
CA PHE A 73 6.38 5.11 -12.92
C PHE A 73 7.29 5.52 -14.08
N LYS A 74 6.73 6.21 -15.07
CA LYS A 74 7.49 6.66 -16.24
C LYS A 74 8.63 7.59 -15.85
N SER A 75 8.39 8.54 -14.95
CA SER A 75 9.44 9.48 -14.49
C SER A 75 10.49 8.82 -13.62
N LEU A 76 10.10 7.83 -12.79
CA LEU A 76 11.02 7.21 -11.83
C LEU A 76 11.78 6.00 -12.40
N PHE A 77 11.13 5.20 -13.25
CA PHE A 77 11.66 3.93 -13.76
C PHE A 77 11.89 3.91 -15.27
N GLY A 78 11.48 4.95 -16.00
CA GLY A 78 11.56 5.02 -17.47
C GLY A 78 10.42 4.31 -18.21
N TYR A 79 9.59 3.54 -17.53
CA TYR A 79 8.50 2.75 -18.11
C TYR A 79 7.19 2.94 -17.35
N SER A 80 6.06 2.88 -18.05
CA SER A 80 4.73 2.68 -17.45
C SER A 80 4.53 1.21 -17.06
N LEU A 81 3.51 0.89 -16.27
CA LEU A 81 3.19 -0.50 -15.96
C LEU A 81 2.79 -1.28 -17.22
N ASP A 82 2.04 -0.68 -18.13
CA ASP A 82 1.66 -1.33 -19.39
C ASP A 82 2.89 -1.68 -20.25
N GLU A 83 3.87 -0.77 -20.33
CA GLU A 83 5.14 -1.02 -21.03
C GLU A 83 5.97 -2.11 -20.34
N ILE A 84 5.97 -2.17 -18.99
CA ILE A 84 6.62 -3.22 -18.21
C ILE A 84 5.99 -4.58 -18.49
N VAL A 85 4.66 -4.66 -18.47
CA VAL A 85 3.92 -5.90 -18.72
C VAL A 85 4.15 -6.42 -20.13
N GLN A 86 4.22 -5.53 -21.13
CA GLN A 86 4.50 -5.90 -22.52
C GLN A 86 5.94 -6.41 -22.74
N ARG A 87 6.90 -5.93 -21.93
CA ARG A 87 8.33 -6.29 -22.05
C ARG A 87 8.75 -7.43 -21.16
N ARG A 88 7.90 -7.91 -20.25
CA ARG A 88 8.23 -9.03 -19.37
C ARG A 88 8.58 -10.26 -20.18
N THR A 89 9.70 -10.90 -19.83
CA THR A 89 10.17 -12.15 -20.47
C THR A 89 9.79 -13.39 -19.66
N ASP A 90 9.34 -13.21 -18.43
CA ASP A 90 8.98 -14.28 -17.49
C ASP A 90 7.52 -14.12 -17.05
N ASP A 91 6.68 -15.05 -17.45
CA ASP A 91 5.26 -15.09 -17.09
C ASP A 91 5.02 -15.62 -15.66
N SER A 92 6.06 -16.03 -14.93
CA SER A 92 5.94 -16.46 -13.52
C SER A 92 5.50 -15.33 -12.58
N PHE A 93 5.72 -14.07 -12.99
CA PHE A 93 5.30 -12.89 -12.25
C PHE A 93 4.16 -12.17 -12.98
N GLY A 94 2.94 -12.22 -12.40
CA GLY A 94 1.80 -11.44 -12.90
C GLY A 94 2.03 -9.91 -12.77
N ALA A 95 1.30 -9.13 -13.56
CA ALA A 95 1.35 -7.66 -13.57
C ALA A 95 1.28 -7.02 -12.16
N CYS A 96 0.44 -7.59 -11.29
CA CYS A 96 0.29 -7.14 -9.90
C CYS A 96 1.58 -7.27 -9.07
N SER A 97 2.45 -8.24 -9.38
CA SER A 97 3.72 -8.41 -8.68
C SER A 97 4.69 -7.28 -9.02
N TYR A 98 4.81 -6.94 -10.30
CA TYR A 98 5.59 -5.77 -10.76
C TYR A 98 5.04 -4.48 -10.17
N CYS A 99 3.74 -4.24 -10.34
CA CYS A 99 3.05 -3.07 -9.82
C CYS A 99 3.30 -2.89 -8.31
N GLY A 100 3.16 -3.96 -7.52
CA GLY A 100 3.34 -3.92 -6.07
C GLY A 100 4.78 -3.56 -5.65
N VAL A 101 5.80 -4.03 -6.37
CA VAL A 101 7.21 -3.69 -6.09
C VAL A 101 7.49 -2.23 -6.44
N PHE A 102 7.13 -1.80 -7.64
CA PHE A 102 7.39 -0.44 -8.12
C PHE A 102 6.58 0.61 -7.35
N ARG A 103 5.31 0.34 -7.03
CA ARG A 103 4.47 1.25 -6.23
C ARG A 103 5.05 1.46 -4.83
N ARG A 104 5.51 0.39 -4.16
CA ARG A 104 6.15 0.52 -2.84
C ARG A 104 7.43 1.35 -2.92
N ARG A 105 8.23 1.18 -3.97
CA ARG A 105 9.43 1.98 -4.19
C ARG A 105 9.10 3.44 -4.47
N ALA A 106 8.13 3.70 -5.35
CA ALA A 106 7.70 5.06 -5.71
C ALA A 106 7.10 5.80 -4.50
N LEU A 107 6.24 5.13 -3.71
CA LEU A 107 5.70 5.72 -2.47
C LEU A 107 6.80 6.08 -1.47
N ASN A 108 7.81 5.24 -1.31
CA ASN A 108 8.93 5.56 -0.43
C ASN A 108 9.72 6.75 -0.96
N THR A 109 9.96 6.81 -2.27
CA THR A 109 10.72 7.90 -2.90
C THR A 109 9.99 9.24 -2.77
N ILE A 110 8.68 9.31 -3.07
CA ILE A 110 7.92 10.56 -2.95
C ILE A 110 7.84 11.01 -1.48
N ALA A 111 7.62 10.08 -0.55
CA ALA A 111 7.59 10.42 0.87
C ALA A 111 8.93 10.95 1.38
N GLN A 112 10.06 10.37 0.94
CA GLN A 112 11.39 10.90 1.25
C GLN A 112 11.62 12.29 0.67
N ASN A 113 11.22 12.54 -0.59
CA ASN A 113 11.36 13.85 -1.23
C ASN A 113 10.54 14.95 -0.53
N LEU A 114 9.44 14.55 0.11
CA LEU A 114 8.57 15.43 0.89
C LEU A 114 8.97 15.52 2.37
N GLU A 115 10.06 14.86 2.76
CA GLU A 115 10.50 14.76 4.16
C GLU A 115 9.38 14.29 5.09
N ALA A 116 8.57 13.34 4.62
CA ALA A 116 7.47 12.80 5.40
C ALA A 116 7.99 11.83 6.48
N ASP A 117 7.44 11.96 7.69
CA ASP A 117 7.77 11.11 8.83
C ASP A 117 7.13 9.74 8.73
N VAL A 118 5.98 9.66 8.04
CA VAL A 118 5.20 8.43 7.92
C VAL A 118 4.38 8.40 6.63
N ILE A 119 4.17 7.20 6.09
CA ILE A 119 3.25 6.94 4.98
C ILE A 119 1.99 6.27 5.53
N ALA A 120 0.83 6.91 5.41
CA ALA A 120 -0.46 6.31 5.71
C ALA A 120 -1.06 5.65 4.46
N THR A 121 -1.55 4.42 4.59
CA THR A 121 -2.17 3.67 3.50
C THR A 121 -3.57 3.19 3.87
N GLY A 122 -4.50 3.21 2.92
CA GLY A 122 -5.91 2.89 3.10
C GLY A 122 -6.22 1.39 3.20
N HIS A 123 -5.27 0.56 3.63
CA HIS A 123 -5.54 -0.87 3.86
C HIS A 123 -6.45 -1.03 5.07
N ASN A 124 -7.59 -1.69 4.84
CA ASN A 124 -8.60 -1.99 5.84
C ASN A 124 -8.42 -3.40 6.45
N LEU A 125 -9.33 -3.81 7.34
CA LEU A 125 -9.30 -5.12 8.00
C LEU A 125 -9.33 -6.27 6.99
N ASP A 126 -10.20 -6.18 5.98
CA ASP A 126 -10.37 -7.22 4.95
C ASP A 126 -9.07 -7.40 4.15
N ASP A 127 -8.43 -6.31 3.73
CA ASP A 127 -7.15 -6.33 3.01
C ASP A 127 -6.03 -6.96 3.82
N GLU A 128 -5.99 -6.65 5.10
CA GLU A 128 -4.96 -7.17 6.00
C GLU A 128 -5.10 -8.67 6.17
N ILE A 129 -6.32 -9.15 6.47
CA ILE A 129 -6.54 -10.57 6.69
C ILE A 129 -6.38 -11.39 5.41
N GLN A 130 -6.80 -10.86 4.26
CA GLN A 130 -6.47 -11.48 2.97
C GLN A 130 -4.96 -11.63 2.80
N THR A 131 -4.19 -10.59 3.12
CA THR A 131 -2.73 -10.63 3.01
C THR A 131 -2.10 -11.64 3.98
N VAL A 132 -2.56 -11.68 5.21
CA VAL A 132 -2.11 -12.65 6.22
C VAL A 132 -2.38 -14.07 5.75
N LEU A 133 -3.62 -14.37 5.33
CA LEU A 133 -3.99 -15.71 4.88
C LEU A 133 -3.22 -16.13 3.64
N MET A 134 -3.05 -15.23 2.66
CA MET A 134 -2.21 -15.51 1.47
C MET A 134 -0.76 -15.83 1.84
N ASN A 135 -0.17 -15.17 2.84
CA ASN A 135 1.19 -15.46 3.27
C ASN A 135 1.28 -16.81 4.00
N ILE A 136 0.28 -17.16 4.82
CA ILE A 136 0.17 -18.47 5.48
C ILE A 136 0.07 -19.58 4.43
N LEU A 137 -0.84 -19.45 3.46
CA LEU A 137 -1.06 -20.45 2.41
C LEU A 137 0.16 -20.63 1.48
N ARG A 138 1.04 -19.63 1.39
CA ARG A 138 2.31 -19.71 0.66
C ARG A 138 3.47 -20.20 1.50
N GLY A 139 3.29 -20.42 2.80
CA GLY A 139 4.37 -20.78 3.71
C GLY A 139 5.42 -19.69 3.90
N ASP A 140 5.08 -18.41 3.64
CA ASP A 140 6.03 -17.28 3.70
C ASP A 140 6.07 -16.64 5.11
N SER A 141 6.74 -17.32 6.03
CA SER A 141 6.94 -16.82 7.40
C SER A 141 7.71 -15.49 7.44
N GLY A 142 8.60 -15.27 6.47
CA GLY A 142 9.36 -14.03 6.37
C GLY A 142 8.49 -12.83 6.03
N ARG A 143 7.44 -12.99 5.20
CA ARG A 143 6.45 -11.93 4.97
C ARG A 143 5.56 -11.71 6.18
N ILE A 144 5.16 -12.77 6.88
CA ILE A 144 4.38 -12.65 8.11
C ILE A 144 5.16 -11.83 9.15
N ALA A 145 6.44 -12.13 9.38
CA ALA A 145 7.29 -11.40 10.32
C ALA A 145 7.44 -9.89 9.99
N ARG A 146 7.30 -9.50 8.73
CA ARG A 146 7.40 -8.11 8.25
C ARG A 146 6.05 -7.39 8.14
N THR A 147 4.96 -8.04 8.51
CA THR A 147 3.64 -7.41 8.54
C THR A 147 3.56 -6.47 9.73
N ASN A 148 3.03 -5.26 9.52
CA ASN A 148 2.79 -4.26 10.57
C ASN A 148 4.02 -4.01 11.48
N VAL A 149 5.17 -3.73 10.85
CA VAL A 149 6.38 -3.33 11.59
C VAL A 149 6.08 -2.03 12.34
N PRO A 150 6.33 -1.97 13.65
CA PRO A 150 6.21 -0.74 14.41
C PRO A 150 7.06 0.38 13.79
N ARG A 151 6.60 1.62 13.90
CA ARG A 151 7.31 2.78 13.35
C ARG A 151 8.74 2.88 13.86
N ASP A 152 8.94 2.59 15.13
CA ASP A 152 10.24 2.69 15.82
C ASP A 152 11.23 1.59 15.38
N GLU A 153 10.74 0.53 14.73
CA GLU A 153 11.52 -0.58 14.18
C GLU A 153 11.74 -0.44 12.67
N ALA A 154 11.39 0.71 12.08
CA ALA A 154 11.56 0.94 10.65
C ALA A 154 13.03 0.88 10.25
N VAL A 155 13.31 0.22 9.13
CA VAL A 155 14.66 0.11 8.58
C VAL A 155 15.11 1.46 8.02
N GLU A 156 16.33 1.89 8.35
CA GLU A 156 16.91 3.12 7.85
C GLU A 156 16.85 3.21 6.32
N GLY A 157 16.35 4.35 5.79
CA GLY A 157 16.14 4.58 4.36
C GLY A 157 14.75 4.16 3.86
N PHE A 158 13.88 3.64 4.74
CA PHE A 158 12.46 3.53 4.49
C PHE A 158 11.67 4.49 5.38
N VAL A 159 10.72 5.19 4.78
CA VAL A 159 9.70 5.91 5.55
C VAL A 159 8.72 4.90 6.15
N PRO A 160 8.49 4.92 7.47
CA PRO A 160 7.56 4.01 8.15
C PRO A 160 6.17 4.04 7.52
N ARG A 161 5.49 2.90 7.52
CA ARG A 161 4.11 2.79 6.99
C ARG A 161 3.13 2.44 8.08
N ILE A 162 2.01 3.15 8.08
CA ILE A 162 0.90 2.90 8.98
C ILE A 162 -0.37 2.58 8.19
N LYS A 163 -1.29 1.89 8.86
CA LYS A 163 -2.59 1.48 8.32
C LYS A 163 -3.69 1.92 9.29
N PRO A 164 -4.09 3.18 9.28
CA PRO A 164 -5.09 3.69 10.25
C PRO A 164 -6.44 2.96 10.20
N LEU A 165 -6.79 2.36 9.05
CA LEU A 165 -8.06 1.63 8.85
C LEU A 165 -7.95 0.11 9.13
N ILE A 166 -6.86 -0.37 9.73
CA ILE A 166 -6.58 -1.81 9.87
C ILE A 166 -7.64 -2.60 10.68
N GLU A 167 -8.38 -1.95 11.56
CA GLU A 167 -9.46 -2.56 12.35
C GLU A 167 -10.86 -2.24 11.78
N ILE A 168 -10.94 -1.48 10.70
CA ILE A 168 -12.19 -1.06 10.06
C ILE A 168 -12.50 -1.99 8.90
N THR A 169 -13.73 -2.52 8.85
CA THR A 169 -14.16 -3.43 7.77
C THR A 169 -14.33 -2.70 6.43
N GLU A 170 -14.14 -3.40 5.32
CA GLU A 170 -14.42 -2.84 3.98
C GLU A 170 -15.87 -2.31 3.89
N ARG A 171 -16.82 -3.00 4.52
CA ARG A 171 -18.23 -2.57 4.58
C ARG A 171 -18.40 -1.21 5.24
N ASP A 172 -17.71 -0.96 6.35
CA ASP A 172 -17.82 0.32 7.07
C ASP A 172 -17.15 1.45 6.27
N VAL A 173 -16.05 1.16 5.58
CA VAL A 173 -15.41 2.10 4.64
C VAL A 173 -16.35 2.47 3.50
N VAL A 174 -17.04 1.47 2.89
CA VAL A 174 -18.04 1.72 1.82
C VAL A 174 -19.17 2.60 2.35
N ALA A 175 -19.72 2.27 3.52
CA ALA A 175 -20.80 3.05 4.14
C ALA A 175 -20.36 4.49 4.40
N TYR A 176 -19.17 4.70 4.98
CA TYR A 176 -18.62 6.03 5.24
C TYR A 176 -18.45 6.85 3.96
N ALA A 177 -17.84 6.26 2.91
CA ALA A 177 -17.66 6.94 1.63
C ALA A 177 -19.00 7.32 0.98
N HIS A 178 -20.00 6.43 1.06
CA HIS A 178 -21.33 6.65 0.49
C HIS A 178 -22.10 7.77 1.21
N PHE A 179 -22.16 7.74 2.54
CA PHE A 179 -22.93 8.74 3.31
C PHE A 179 -22.33 10.15 3.25
N LEU A 180 -21.02 10.25 3.00
CA LEU A 180 -20.34 11.54 2.85
C LEU A 180 -20.15 11.94 1.38
N GLU A 181 -20.65 11.15 0.44
CA GLU A 181 -20.54 11.40 -1.01
C GLU A 181 -19.10 11.71 -1.44
N LEU A 182 -18.12 10.98 -0.84
CA LEU A 182 -16.70 11.23 -1.14
C LEU A 182 -16.40 10.86 -2.60
N PRO A 183 -15.61 11.68 -3.31
CA PRO A 183 -15.14 11.34 -4.65
C PRO A 183 -14.22 10.10 -4.63
N TYR A 184 -14.54 9.09 -5.43
CA TYR A 184 -13.66 7.94 -5.68
C TYR A 184 -13.99 7.25 -7.01
N HIS A 185 -13.01 6.51 -7.53
CA HIS A 185 -13.15 5.68 -8.72
C HIS A 185 -13.40 4.23 -8.32
N ASP A 186 -14.52 3.64 -8.76
CA ASP A 186 -14.98 2.30 -8.35
C ASP A 186 -14.81 1.23 -9.45
N VAL A 187 -14.03 1.53 -10.49
CA VAL A 187 -13.74 0.55 -11.53
C VAL A 187 -12.51 -0.25 -11.14
N PRO A 188 -12.54 -1.60 -11.22
CA PRO A 188 -11.37 -2.42 -10.90
C PRO A 188 -10.26 -2.23 -11.92
N CYS A 189 -9.00 -2.38 -11.45
CA CYS A 189 -7.84 -2.39 -12.33
C CYS A 189 -7.94 -3.54 -13.35
N PRO A 190 -7.66 -3.33 -14.65
CA PRO A 190 -7.75 -4.37 -15.67
C PRO A 190 -6.84 -5.58 -15.41
N TYR A 191 -5.79 -5.42 -14.60
CA TYR A 191 -4.91 -6.53 -14.18
C TYR A 191 -5.38 -7.27 -12.90
N ALA A 192 -6.54 -6.91 -12.32
CA ALA A 192 -7.00 -7.48 -11.05
C ALA A 192 -7.62 -8.88 -11.18
N GLU A 193 -8.08 -9.27 -12.36
CA GLU A 193 -8.80 -10.54 -12.58
C GLU A 193 -7.93 -11.78 -12.34
N GLU A 194 -6.62 -11.69 -12.56
CA GLU A 194 -5.65 -12.78 -12.35
C GLU A 194 -5.24 -12.95 -10.87
N ALA A 195 -5.83 -12.21 -9.94
CA ALA A 195 -5.31 -12.14 -8.60
C ALA A 195 -5.81 -13.29 -7.72
N TYR A 196 -4.89 -14.15 -7.26
CA TYR A 196 -5.10 -15.17 -6.19
C TYR A 196 -5.85 -14.62 -4.96
N ARG A 197 -5.79 -13.30 -4.75
CA ARG A 197 -6.53 -12.60 -3.68
C ARG A 197 -8.05 -12.77 -3.79
N ASN A 198 -8.61 -12.95 -4.99
CA ASN A 198 -10.06 -13.07 -5.19
C ASN A 198 -10.62 -14.33 -4.53
N ASP A 199 -9.91 -15.46 -4.61
CA ASP A 199 -10.31 -16.71 -3.96
C ASP A 199 -10.30 -16.58 -2.44
N VAL A 200 -9.24 -15.95 -1.92
CA VAL A 200 -9.09 -15.70 -0.48
C VAL A 200 -10.18 -14.74 0.03
N ARG A 201 -10.49 -13.69 -0.74
CA ARG A 201 -11.58 -12.74 -0.42
C ARG A 201 -12.93 -13.47 -0.34
N ALA A 202 -13.25 -14.28 -1.34
CA ALA A 202 -14.52 -15.02 -1.37
C ALA A 202 -14.66 -15.94 -0.15
N PHE A 203 -13.58 -16.67 0.19
CA PHE A 203 -13.54 -17.54 1.36
C PHE A 203 -13.73 -16.75 2.67
N LEU A 204 -13.03 -15.66 2.85
CA LEU A 204 -13.10 -14.84 4.08
C LEU A 204 -14.46 -14.17 4.24
N ASN A 205 -15.06 -13.68 3.15
CA ASN A 205 -16.38 -13.09 3.17
C ASN A 205 -17.46 -14.11 3.58
N ASP A 206 -17.40 -15.34 3.06
CA ASP A 206 -18.30 -16.42 3.44
C ASP A 206 -18.13 -16.80 4.92
N MET A 207 -16.89 -16.86 5.40
CA MET A 207 -16.60 -17.13 6.82
C MET A 207 -17.12 -16.04 7.75
N GLU A 208 -16.88 -14.77 7.42
CA GLU A 208 -17.35 -13.62 8.22
C GLU A 208 -18.88 -13.55 8.22
N TYR A 209 -19.53 -13.81 7.08
CA TYR A 209 -21.00 -13.86 6.99
C TYR A 209 -21.60 -14.93 7.91
N ARG A 210 -21.03 -16.14 7.92
CA ARG A 210 -21.52 -17.27 8.75
C ARG A 210 -21.11 -17.15 10.22
N ARG A 211 -20.00 -16.50 10.50
CA ARG A 211 -19.40 -16.36 11.84
C ARG A 211 -18.83 -14.95 12.01
N PRO A 212 -19.70 -13.97 12.31
CA PRO A 212 -19.28 -12.58 12.49
C PRO A 212 -18.18 -12.44 13.55
N GLY A 213 -17.17 -11.60 13.24
CA GLY A 213 -15.98 -11.39 14.08
C GLY A 213 -14.79 -12.27 13.71
N THR A 214 -14.92 -13.14 12.68
CA THR A 214 -13.81 -13.97 12.18
C THR A 214 -12.62 -13.13 11.74
N LEU A 215 -12.84 -12.04 11.00
CA LEU A 215 -11.77 -11.18 10.52
C LEU A 215 -10.99 -10.56 11.68
N LEU A 216 -11.68 -9.98 12.66
CA LEU A 216 -11.04 -9.35 13.82
C LEU A 216 -10.30 -10.38 14.70
N ALA A 217 -10.87 -11.56 14.89
CA ALA A 217 -10.19 -12.66 15.61
C ALA A 217 -8.91 -13.11 14.86
N THR A 218 -8.97 -13.16 13.53
CA THR A 218 -7.82 -13.49 12.69
C THR A 218 -6.74 -12.40 12.76
N LEU A 219 -7.13 -11.11 12.79
CA LEU A 219 -6.18 -10.00 12.98
C LEU A 219 -5.40 -10.18 14.29
N ARG A 220 -6.09 -10.37 15.40
CA ARG A 220 -5.46 -10.58 16.73
C ARG A 220 -4.52 -11.78 16.74
N SER A 221 -4.92 -12.88 16.10
CA SER A 221 -4.06 -14.06 15.95
C SER A 221 -2.82 -13.76 15.11
N SER A 222 -2.97 -12.99 14.02
CA SER A 222 -1.85 -12.62 13.16
C SER A 222 -0.83 -11.72 13.85
N GLU A 223 -1.27 -10.84 14.74
CA GLU A 223 -0.38 -10.00 15.56
C GLU A 223 0.47 -10.84 16.50
N ALA A 224 -0.14 -11.83 17.16
CA ALA A 224 0.57 -12.77 18.03
C ALA A 224 1.60 -13.59 17.23
N MET A 225 1.22 -14.09 16.05
CA MET A 225 2.12 -14.80 15.13
C MET A 225 3.30 -13.92 14.68
N THR A 226 3.01 -12.69 14.24
CA THR A 226 4.02 -11.73 13.82
C THR A 226 5.03 -11.44 14.93
N LYS A 227 4.56 -11.24 16.15
CA LYS A 227 5.42 -11.05 17.33
C LYS A 227 6.32 -12.27 17.59
N ALA A 228 5.78 -13.48 17.49
CA ALA A 228 6.55 -14.71 17.66
C ALA A 228 7.62 -14.89 16.58
N PHE A 229 7.28 -14.64 15.31
CA PHE A 229 8.23 -14.76 14.19
C PHE A 229 9.34 -13.70 14.23
N ARG A 230 9.08 -12.48 14.74
CA ARG A 230 10.12 -11.46 14.91
C ARG A 230 11.15 -11.82 15.98
N GLN A 231 10.76 -12.59 16.97
CA GLN A 231 11.68 -13.08 18.01
C GLN A 231 12.61 -14.20 17.50
N SER A 232 12.36 -14.76 16.30
CA SER A 232 13.23 -15.74 15.67
C SER A 232 14.57 -15.10 15.28
N PRO A 233 15.71 -15.83 15.39
CA PRO A 233 17.06 -15.27 15.21
C PRO A 233 17.40 -14.85 13.77
N THR A 234 16.51 -15.00 12.82
CA THR A 234 16.71 -14.55 11.43
C THR A 234 16.63 -13.01 11.38
N LYS A 235 17.72 -12.33 11.77
CA LYS A 235 17.85 -10.89 11.54
C LYS A 235 18.05 -10.66 10.04
N TRP A 236 17.13 -9.90 9.45
CA TRP A 236 17.31 -9.39 8.10
C TRP A 236 18.33 -8.25 8.15
N GLU A 237 19.53 -8.49 7.64
CA GLU A 237 20.49 -7.42 7.43
C GLU A 237 20.17 -6.74 6.10
N PHE A 238 19.93 -5.44 6.18
CA PHE A 238 19.76 -4.63 4.98
C PHE A 238 21.08 -3.99 4.62
N THR A 239 21.46 -4.13 3.35
CA THR A 239 22.56 -3.41 2.71
C THR A 239 22.00 -2.31 1.81
N ARG A 240 22.85 -1.65 1.04
CA ARG A 240 22.42 -0.68 0.03
C ARG A 240 22.48 -1.33 -1.36
N CYS A 241 21.44 -1.13 -2.15
CA CYS A 241 21.40 -1.60 -3.54
C CYS A 241 22.52 -0.96 -4.35
N GLU A 242 23.32 -1.78 -5.06
CA GLU A 242 24.47 -1.30 -5.88
C GLU A 242 24.04 -0.35 -7.01
N LYS A 243 22.78 -0.41 -7.49
CA LYS A 243 22.27 0.46 -8.57
C LYS A 243 21.61 1.74 -8.07
N CYS A 244 20.71 1.65 -7.10
CA CYS A 244 19.86 2.79 -6.71
C CYS A 244 20.05 3.23 -5.26
N ASN A 245 21.00 2.63 -4.53
CA ASN A 245 21.32 2.93 -3.14
C ASN A 245 20.14 2.79 -2.14
N ALA A 246 19.04 2.17 -2.55
CA ALA A 246 17.94 1.88 -1.65
C ALA A 246 18.28 0.74 -0.68
N PRO A 247 17.67 0.69 0.51
CA PRO A 247 17.82 -0.47 1.39
C PRO A 247 17.38 -1.75 0.69
N SER A 248 18.21 -2.81 0.81
CA SER A 248 18.00 -4.09 0.16
C SER A 248 18.57 -5.22 1.00
N PRO A 249 17.90 -6.38 1.09
CA PRO A 249 18.47 -7.58 1.71
C PRO A 249 19.49 -8.30 0.81
N SER A 250 19.68 -7.83 -0.42
CA SER A 250 20.56 -8.40 -1.44
C SER A 250 21.32 -7.29 -2.18
N LYS A 251 22.28 -7.66 -3.03
CA LYS A 251 23.11 -6.71 -3.84
C LYS A 251 22.25 -5.76 -4.68
N LEU A 252 21.17 -6.29 -5.28
CA LEU A 252 20.18 -5.49 -5.99
C LEU A 252 18.85 -5.51 -5.23
N CYS A 253 18.17 -4.38 -5.17
CA CYS A 253 16.80 -4.36 -4.67
C CYS A 253 15.84 -4.97 -5.72
N LYS A 254 14.70 -5.48 -5.27
CA LYS A 254 13.74 -6.15 -6.16
C LYS A 254 13.27 -5.29 -7.33
N ALA A 255 13.18 -3.97 -7.15
CA ALA A 255 12.83 -3.07 -8.25
C ALA A 255 13.94 -3.04 -9.33
N CYS A 256 15.22 -2.97 -8.93
CA CYS A 256 16.34 -3.01 -9.88
C CYS A 256 16.47 -4.35 -10.59
N GLU A 257 16.27 -5.47 -9.88
CA GLU A 257 16.25 -6.81 -10.52
C GLU A 257 15.16 -6.89 -11.59
N LEU A 258 13.94 -6.43 -11.27
CA LEU A 258 12.84 -6.45 -12.21
C LEU A 258 13.06 -5.51 -13.41
N LEU A 259 13.72 -4.35 -13.21
CA LEU A 259 14.09 -3.45 -14.30
C LEU A 259 15.14 -4.07 -15.23
N GLU A 260 16.09 -4.84 -14.69
CA GLU A 260 17.05 -5.58 -15.52
C GLU A 260 16.37 -6.64 -16.39
N SER A 261 15.40 -7.35 -15.82
CA SER A 261 14.70 -8.41 -16.55
C SER A 261 13.84 -7.93 -17.72
N ILE A 262 13.43 -6.64 -17.72
CA ILE A 262 12.62 -6.05 -18.81
C ILE A 262 13.44 -5.20 -19.79
N GLY A 263 14.68 -4.88 -19.46
CA GLY A 263 15.56 -4.02 -20.28
C GLY A 263 16.56 -4.77 -21.15
N SER A 264 16.55 -6.12 -21.09
CA SER A 264 17.44 -7.00 -21.86
C SER A 264 16.90 -7.30 -23.24
#